data_6ef3eea33b115ddc79774ab0e90488ee
#
_entry.id   6ef3eea33b115ddc79774ab0e90488ee
#
_cell.length_a   1.000
_cell.length_b   1.000
_cell.length_c   1.000
_cell.angle_alpha   90.00
_cell.angle_beta   90.00
_cell.angle_gamma   90.00
#
_symmetry.space_group_name_H-M   'P 1'
#
loop_
_entity.id
_entity.type
_entity.pdbx_description
1 polymer ?
#
loop_
_entity_poly.entity_id
_entity_poly.type
_entity_poly.pdbx_seq_one_letter_code
_entity_poly.pdbx_strand_id
1 'polypeptide(L)'
;PLTLKRIYQDKEFKAETAPYFRWLDDGSGYTVLEPRDKTKKTETKDEDHGVKGNDIVFYQPDGTGRKVLVSLEQLTPEGAKEALSIEDYQWSDNGRWLLLFSNGEKVWRSRSRGDFWVLNLKTNKLYQLGGEKPEAKKLMFAKFSPDGRSVAYVSQNNLFVEDLSNGLIRKLTSDGTRKLINGTFDWV
;
A
#
# COMPACT_ATOMS: atom_id res chain seq x y z
N PRO A 1 7.80 -20.39 37.88
CA PRO A 1 8.84 -19.37 37.79
C PRO A 1 9.05 -18.96 36.33
N LEU A 2 9.43 -17.70 36.11
CA LEU A 2 9.81 -17.19 34.81
C LEU A 2 11.17 -17.78 34.46
N THR A 3 11.31 -18.36 33.24
CA THR A 3 12.56 -18.95 32.76
C THR A 3 12.93 -18.41 31.39
N LEU A 4 14.21 -18.40 31.04
CA LEU A 4 14.70 -18.03 29.73
C LEU A 4 14.07 -18.88 28.60
N LYS A 5 13.85 -20.15 28.87
CA LYS A 5 13.16 -21.05 27.96
C LYS A 5 11.75 -20.54 27.63
N ARG A 6 10.93 -20.21 28.62
CA ARG A 6 9.58 -19.71 28.45
C ARG A 6 9.54 -18.40 27.67
N ILE A 7 10.51 -17.52 27.92
CA ILE A 7 10.57 -16.19 27.27
C ILE A 7 11.00 -16.31 25.81
N TYR A 8 12.13 -16.97 25.55
CA TYR A 8 12.80 -16.90 24.24
C TYR A 8 12.53 -18.12 23.36
N GLN A 9 12.47 -19.33 23.93
CA GLN A 9 12.28 -20.54 23.15
C GLN A 9 10.79 -20.85 22.95
N ASP A 10 10.02 -20.87 24.02
CA ASP A 10 8.60 -21.22 23.96
C ASP A 10 7.75 -20.01 23.54
N LYS A 11 8.31 -18.79 23.56
CA LYS A 11 7.64 -17.53 23.20
C LYS A 11 6.28 -17.34 23.91
N GLU A 12 6.18 -17.84 25.13
CA GLU A 12 4.92 -17.89 25.90
C GLU A 12 4.33 -16.48 26.16
N PHE A 13 5.19 -15.45 26.18
CA PHE A 13 4.80 -14.05 26.41
C PHE A 13 4.84 -13.20 25.14
N LYS A 14 4.81 -13.83 23.96
CA LYS A 14 4.71 -13.08 22.70
C LYS A 14 3.37 -12.37 22.68
N ALA A 15 3.42 -11.03 22.66
CA ALA A 15 2.22 -10.22 22.53
C ALA A 15 1.53 -10.52 21.19
N GLU A 16 0.20 -10.60 21.23
CA GLU A 16 -0.59 -10.54 20.01
C GLU A 16 -0.48 -9.13 19.44
N THR A 17 -0.04 -9.02 18.21
CA THR A 17 -0.01 -7.73 17.51
C THR A 17 -1.34 -7.54 16.79
N ALA A 18 -1.94 -6.37 16.95
CA ALA A 18 -3.11 -6.00 16.16
C ALA A 18 -2.73 -6.02 14.67
N PRO A 19 -3.61 -6.51 13.79
CA PRO A 19 -3.39 -6.40 12.36
C PRO A 19 -3.26 -4.94 11.96
N TYR A 20 -2.54 -4.68 10.87
CA TYR A 20 -2.50 -3.34 10.29
C TYR A 20 -3.91 -2.95 9.83
N PHE A 21 -4.47 -1.87 10.40
CA PHE A 21 -5.81 -1.40 10.11
C PHE A 21 -5.80 0.09 9.73
N ARG A 22 -6.78 0.50 8.94
CA ARG A 22 -7.02 1.89 8.56
C ARG A 22 -8.45 2.26 8.86
N TRP A 23 -8.63 3.30 9.66
CA TRP A 23 -9.93 3.92 9.84
C TRP A 23 -10.40 4.56 8.53
N LEU A 24 -11.71 4.52 8.30
CA LEU A 24 -12.34 5.32 7.27
C LEU A 24 -12.55 6.75 7.80
N ASP A 25 -12.42 7.74 6.91
CA ASP A 25 -12.47 9.16 7.29
C ASP A 25 -13.83 9.58 7.84
N ASP A 26 -14.89 8.89 7.44
CA ASP A 26 -16.26 9.11 7.93
C ASP A 26 -16.53 8.49 9.31
N GLY A 27 -15.56 7.79 9.88
CA GLY A 27 -15.66 7.12 11.18
C GLY A 27 -16.60 5.91 11.19
N SER A 28 -17.13 5.46 10.05
CA SER A 28 -18.07 4.34 9.96
C SER A 28 -17.46 2.99 10.34
N GLY A 29 -16.13 2.88 10.30
CA GLY A 29 -15.40 1.67 10.64
C GLY A 29 -13.95 1.72 10.21
N TYR A 30 -13.36 0.56 10.12
CA TYR A 30 -11.96 0.39 9.72
C TYR A 30 -11.80 -0.74 8.71
N THR A 31 -10.70 -0.72 7.99
CA THR A 31 -10.34 -1.77 7.03
C THR A 31 -9.05 -2.46 7.44
N VAL A 32 -8.95 -3.74 7.13
CA VAL A 32 -7.77 -4.58 7.37
C VAL A 32 -7.45 -5.43 6.14
N LEU A 33 -6.20 -5.83 6.03
CA LEU A 33 -5.78 -6.89 5.10
C LEU A 33 -6.00 -8.24 5.75
N GLU A 34 -6.94 -9.04 5.23
CA GLU A 34 -7.20 -10.39 5.73
C GLU A 34 -6.84 -11.46 4.72
N PRO A 35 -6.12 -12.52 5.14
CA PRO A 35 -5.89 -13.65 4.26
C PRO A 35 -7.24 -14.29 3.92
N ARG A 36 -7.46 -14.56 2.63
CA ARG A 36 -8.65 -15.29 2.17
C ARG A 36 -8.71 -16.68 2.77
N ASP A 37 -7.58 -17.33 2.87
CA ASP A 37 -7.44 -18.64 3.50
C ASP A 37 -6.91 -18.46 4.93
N LYS A 38 -7.82 -18.51 5.90
CA LYS A 38 -7.50 -18.39 7.33
C LYS A 38 -6.60 -19.52 7.87
N THR A 39 -6.42 -20.59 7.11
CA THR A 39 -5.50 -21.69 7.48
C THR A 39 -4.05 -21.35 7.18
N LYS A 40 -3.81 -20.39 6.29
CA LYS A 40 -2.48 -19.86 6.01
C LYS A 40 -2.22 -18.69 6.93
N LYS A 41 -1.58 -18.95 8.08
CA LYS A 41 -0.95 -17.86 8.85
C LYS A 41 -0.01 -17.12 7.92
N THR A 42 -0.17 -15.81 7.83
CA THR A 42 0.75 -14.94 7.10
C THR A 42 2.11 -15.04 7.78
N GLU A 43 2.96 -15.95 7.30
CA GLU A 43 4.36 -15.94 7.70
C GLU A 43 5.01 -14.74 7.02
N THR A 44 5.11 -13.65 7.74
CA THR A 44 5.99 -12.55 7.36
C THR A 44 7.41 -13.05 7.50
N LYS A 45 8.02 -13.47 6.41
CA LYS A 45 9.47 -13.60 6.36
C LYS A 45 10.04 -12.19 6.48
N ASP A 46 11.07 -12.02 7.30
CA ASP A 46 11.67 -10.72 7.64
C ASP A 46 12.11 -9.84 6.44
N GLU A 47 12.07 -10.34 5.22
CA GLU A 47 12.47 -9.65 4.01
C GLU A 47 11.31 -9.24 3.07
N ASP A 48 10.12 -9.81 3.22
CA ASP A 48 8.93 -9.47 2.40
C ASP A 48 7.78 -9.04 3.33
N HIS A 49 7.66 -7.73 3.55
CA HIS A 49 6.62 -7.16 4.41
C HIS A 49 5.23 -7.11 3.72
N GLY A 50 5.17 -7.44 2.45
CA GLY A 50 3.91 -7.46 1.71
C GLY A 50 3.04 -8.67 2.09
N VAL A 51 1.76 -8.44 2.24
CA VAL A 51 0.80 -9.49 2.55
C VAL A 51 0.21 -10.02 1.25
N LYS A 52 0.58 -11.25 0.87
CA LYS A 52 0.08 -11.91 -0.33
C LYS A 52 -1.25 -12.61 -0.05
N GLY A 53 -2.13 -12.54 -1.03
CA GLY A 53 -3.37 -13.31 -0.98
C GLY A 53 -4.42 -12.78 -0.02
N ASN A 54 -4.42 -11.48 0.24
CA ASN A 54 -5.36 -10.85 1.15
C ASN A 54 -6.45 -10.09 0.41
N ASP A 55 -7.65 -10.16 1.00
CA ASP A 55 -8.75 -9.24 0.71
C ASP A 55 -8.62 -7.98 1.60
N ILE A 56 -9.14 -6.84 1.16
CA ILE A 56 -9.35 -5.68 2.02
C ILE A 56 -10.75 -5.78 2.60
N VAL A 57 -10.82 -5.94 3.91
CA VAL A 57 -12.07 -6.22 4.62
C VAL A 57 -12.40 -5.08 5.57
N PHE A 58 -13.66 -4.67 5.55
CA PHE A 58 -14.24 -3.67 6.44
C PHE A 58 -14.82 -4.32 7.70
N TYR A 59 -14.71 -3.58 8.79
CA TYR A 59 -15.37 -3.86 10.07
C TYR A 59 -15.97 -2.57 10.65
N GLN A 60 -17.07 -2.72 11.35
CA GLN A 60 -17.61 -1.65 12.21
C GLN A 60 -16.67 -1.38 13.40
N PRO A 61 -16.80 -0.21 14.08
CA PRO A 61 -15.91 0.14 15.19
C PRO A 61 -15.86 -0.88 16.33
N ASP A 62 -16.94 -1.64 16.52
CA ASP A 62 -17.06 -2.71 17.51
C ASP A 62 -16.50 -4.07 17.05
N GLY A 63 -15.92 -4.13 15.85
CA GLY A 63 -15.36 -5.35 15.26
C GLY A 63 -16.39 -6.27 14.60
N THR A 64 -17.65 -5.84 14.51
CA THR A 64 -18.72 -6.60 13.79
C THR A 64 -18.85 -6.14 12.34
N GLY A 65 -19.85 -6.65 11.62
CA GLY A 65 -20.21 -6.17 10.28
C GLY A 65 -19.17 -6.46 9.20
N ARG A 66 -18.43 -7.58 9.30
CA ARG A 66 -17.40 -7.98 8.34
C ARG A 66 -17.92 -7.95 6.90
N LYS A 67 -17.26 -7.18 6.04
CA LYS A 67 -17.59 -7.05 4.61
C LYS A 67 -16.31 -6.95 3.78
N VAL A 68 -16.15 -7.80 2.76
CA VAL A 68 -15.07 -7.65 1.78
C VAL A 68 -15.38 -6.43 0.91
N LEU A 69 -14.49 -5.44 0.94
CA LEU A 69 -14.57 -4.23 0.11
C LEU A 69 -13.81 -4.40 -1.20
N VAL A 70 -12.62 -5.01 -1.14
CA VAL A 70 -11.79 -5.28 -2.30
C VAL A 70 -11.29 -6.71 -2.20
N SER A 71 -11.60 -7.48 -3.22
CA SER A 71 -11.21 -8.89 -3.28
C SER A 71 -9.85 -9.09 -3.91
N LEU A 72 -9.25 -10.23 -3.64
CA LEU A 72 -7.97 -10.66 -4.20
C LEU A 72 -7.92 -10.59 -5.73
N GLU A 73 -9.03 -10.93 -6.40
CA GLU A 73 -9.12 -10.87 -7.86
C GLU A 73 -8.98 -9.44 -8.37
N GLN A 74 -9.57 -8.47 -7.67
CA GLN A 74 -9.45 -7.04 -8.01
C GLN A 74 -8.02 -6.50 -7.77
N LEU A 75 -7.24 -7.18 -6.92
CA LEU A 75 -5.86 -6.85 -6.60
C LEU A 75 -4.85 -7.63 -7.46
N THR A 76 -5.33 -8.39 -8.44
CA THR A 76 -4.50 -9.16 -9.38
C THR A 76 -4.37 -8.38 -10.68
N PRO A 77 -3.15 -7.91 -11.05
CA PRO A 77 -2.93 -7.24 -12.33
C PRO A 77 -3.30 -8.11 -13.52
N GLU A 78 -3.77 -7.48 -14.60
CA GLU A 78 -4.11 -8.19 -15.83
C GLU A 78 -2.92 -9.00 -16.36
N GLY A 79 -3.14 -10.28 -16.63
CA GLY A 79 -2.10 -11.21 -17.07
C GLY A 79 -1.18 -11.74 -15.96
N ALA A 80 -1.30 -11.27 -14.74
CA ALA A 80 -0.55 -11.80 -13.60
C ALA A 80 -1.17 -13.08 -13.06
N LYS A 81 -0.33 -13.98 -12.55
CA LYS A 81 -0.78 -15.23 -11.89
C LYS A 81 -1.12 -15.04 -10.42
N GLU A 82 -0.58 -14.01 -9.82
CA GLU A 82 -0.70 -13.73 -8.39
C GLU A 82 -1.15 -12.28 -8.17
N ALA A 83 -1.89 -12.07 -7.09
CA ALA A 83 -2.26 -10.73 -6.64
C ALA A 83 -1.04 -9.97 -6.11
N LEU A 84 -1.17 -8.65 -6.05
CA LEU A 84 -0.16 -7.78 -5.45
C LEU A 84 0.10 -8.17 -3.99
N SER A 85 1.38 -8.14 -3.61
CA SER A 85 1.79 -8.18 -2.22
C SER A 85 1.69 -6.76 -1.67
N ILE A 86 0.61 -6.48 -0.94
CA ILE A 86 0.30 -5.13 -0.48
C ILE A 86 1.05 -4.84 0.82
N GLU A 87 1.83 -3.77 0.83
CA GLU A 87 2.53 -3.28 2.03
C GLU A 87 1.78 -2.12 2.68
N ASP A 88 1.11 -1.30 1.85
CA ASP A 88 0.30 -0.18 2.31
C ASP A 88 -0.81 0.15 1.30
N TYR A 89 -1.88 0.81 1.75
CA TYR A 89 -2.95 1.29 0.88
C TYR A 89 -3.61 2.56 1.43
N GLN A 90 -4.23 3.33 0.56
CA GLN A 90 -4.95 4.55 0.91
C GLN A 90 -6.20 4.69 0.05
N TRP A 91 -7.33 5.00 0.69
CA TRP A 91 -8.55 5.38 0.00
C TRP A 91 -8.45 6.83 -0.48
N SER A 92 -9.05 7.14 -1.63
CA SER A 92 -9.25 8.54 -2.03
C SER A 92 -10.44 9.13 -1.28
N ASP A 93 -10.38 10.43 -0.94
CA ASP A 93 -11.45 11.12 -0.19
C ASP A 93 -12.81 11.04 -0.91
N ASN A 94 -12.81 10.98 -2.24
CA ASN A 94 -14.02 10.85 -3.04
C ASN A 94 -14.57 9.40 -3.13
N GLY A 95 -13.92 8.43 -2.49
CA GLY A 95 -14.32 7.02 -2.45
C GLY A 95 -14.27 6.27 -3.78
N ARG A 96 -13.61 6.84 -4.81
CA ARG A 96 -13.56 6.24 -6.16
C ARG A 96 -12.35 5.38 -6.42
N TRP A 97 -11.27 5.61 -5.68
CA TRP A 97 -9.97 5.04 -5.95
C TRP A 97 -9.33 4.45 -4.70
N LEU A 98 -8.55 3.44 -4.91
CA LEU A 98 -7.65 2.87 -3.90
C LEU A 98 -6.21 2.93 -4.44
N LEU A 99 -5.34 3.61 -3.70
CA LEU A 99 -3.90 3.62 -3.97
C LEU A 99 -3.25 2.50 -3.17
N LEU A 100 -2.41 1.70 -3.83
CA LEU A 100 -1.76 0.53 -3.27
C LEU A 100 -0.24 0.71 -3.38
N PHE A 101 0.48 0.33 -2.34
CA PHE A 101 1.94 0.25 -2.32
C PHE A 101 2.39 -1.19 -2.24
N SER A 102 3.31 -1.58 -3.12
CA SER A 102 3.84 -2.93 -3.20
C SER A 102 5.31 -2.92 -3.63
N ASN A 103 5.98 -4.07 -3.51
CA ASN A 103 7.36 -4.26 -3.95
C ASN A 103 8.32 -3.20 -3.39
N GLY A 104 8.07 -2.82 -2.12
CA GLY A 104 8.78 -1.74 -1.45
C GLY A 104 10.27 -2.06 -1.27
N GLU A 105 11.09 -1.04 -1.47
CA GLU A 105 12.53 -1.05 -1.21
C GLU A 105 12.85 -0.17 -0.01
N LYS A 106 13.68 -0.67 0.87
CA LYS A 106 14.12 0.09 2.04
C LYS A 106 15.08 1.20 1.60
N VAL A 107 14.64 2.44 1.84
CA VAL A 107 15.48 3.63 1.68
C VAL A 107 15.74 4.15 3.09
N TRP A 108 16.98 4.00 3.58
CA TRP A 108 17.34 4.32 4.94
C TRP A 108 16.56 3.49 5.97
N ARG A 109 15.64 4.10 6.75
CA ARG A 109 14.89 3.44 7.85
C ARG A 109 13.56 2.84 7.42
N SER A 110 12.94 3.39 6.37
CA SER A 110 11.60 3.00 5.91
C SER A 110 11.61 2.48 4.48
N ARG A 111 10.56 1.71 4.14
CA ARG A 111 10.29 1.27 2.76
C ARG A 111 9.47 2.37 2.09
N SER A 112 10.13 3.29 1.42
CA SER A 112 9.48 4.45 0.81
C SER A 112 9.55 4.49 -0.70
N ARG A 113 10.35 3.61 -1.32
CA ARG A 113 10.44 3.42 -2.78
C ARG A 113 9.82 2.10 -3.15
N GLY A 114 9.02 2.07 -4.21
CA GLY A 114 8.38 0.83 -4.64
C GLY A 114 7.47 1.05 -5.84
N ASP A 115 6.55 0.11 -6.02
CA ASP A 115 5.54 0.15 -7.04
C ASP A 115 4.23 0.67 -6.44
N PHE A 116 3.65 1.66 -7.11
CA PHE A 116 2.36 2.19 -6.73
C PHE A 116 1.32 1.83 -7.79
N TRP A 117 0.17 1.38 -7.33
CA TRP A 117 -0.94 0.94 -8.15
C TRP A 117 -2.20 1.69 -7.78
N VAL A 118 -3.09 1.86 -8.73
CA VAL A 118 -4.40 2.48 -8.47
C VAL A 118 -5.50 1.55 -8.96
N LEU A 119 -6.44 1.25 -8.08
CA LEU A 119 -7.66 0.51 -8.40
C LEU A 119 -8.84 1.48 -8.50
N ASN A 120 -9.49 1.49 -9.64
CA ASN A 120 -10.79 2.16 -9.80
C ASN A 120 -11.89 1.28 -9.22
N LEU A 121 -12.49 1.70 -8.12
CA LEU A 121 -13.50 0.92 -7.40
C LEU A 121 -14.83 0.77 -8.15
N LYS A 122 -15.09 1.63 -9.13
CA LYS A 122 -16.30 1.56 -9.97
C LYS A 122 -16.15 0.61 -11.14
N THR A 123 -14.98 0.61 -11.79
CA THR A 123 -14.72 -0.17 -13.00
C THR A 123 -13.90 -1.42 -12.76
N ASN A 124 -13.38 -1.60 -11.56
CA ASN A 124 -12.44 -2.67 -11.18
C ASN A 124 -11.14 -2.69 -12.00
N LYS A 125 -10.79 -1.56 -12.61
CA LYS A 125 -9.55 -1.45 -13.37
C LYS A 125 -8.39 -1.15 -12.43
N LEU A 126 -7.42 -2.06 -12.40
CA LEU A 126 -6.16 -1.92 -11.67
C LEU A 126 -5.04 -1.59 -12.67
N TYR A 127 -4.23 -0.57 -12.38
CA TYR A 127 -3.05 -0.23 -13.19
C TYR A 127 -1.93 0.35 -12.33
N GLN A 128 -0.69 0.21 -12.81
CA GLN A 128 0.48 0.74 -12.15
C GLN A 128 0.69 2.21 -12.53
N LEU A 129 1.05 3.05 -11.56
CA LEU A 129 1.46 4.44 -11.81
C LEU A 129 2.86 4.50 -12.42
N GLY A 130 3.14 5.60 -13.12
CA GLY A 130 4.44 5.84 -13.75
C GLY A 130 4.43 5.70 -15.28
N GLY A 131 3.26 5.71 -15.90
CA GLY A 131 3.07 5.72 -17.36
C GLY A 131 2.82 4.34 -17.97
N GLU A 132 2.90 4.26 -19.30
CA GLU A 132 2.58 3.04 -20.05
C GLU A 132 3.53 1.85 -19.76
N LYS A 133 4.77 2.15 -19.42
CA LYS A 133 5.81 1.14 -19.10
C LYS A 133 6.49 1.52 -17.79
N PRO A 134 5.81 1.38 -16.68
CA PRO A 134 6.37 1.76 -15.39
C PRO A 134 7.58 0.88 -15.03
N GLU A 135 8.66 1.53 -14.61
CA GLU A 135 9.83 0.82 -14.10
C GLU A 135 9.60 0.42 -12.64
N ALA A 136 9.94 -0.82 -12.30
CA ALA A 136 9.82 -1.32 -10.93
C ALA A 136 10.66 -0.50 -9.94
N LYS A 137 10.09 -0.24 -8.77
CA LYS A 137 10.75 0.44 -7.63
C LYS A 137 11.31 1.82 -7.97
N LYS A 138 10.62 2.59 -8.77
CA LYS A 138 11.06 3.95 -9.16
C LYS A 138 10.28 5.07 -8.50
N LEU A 139 9.12 4.79 -7.97
CA LEU A 139 8.26 5.81 -7.38
C LEU A 139 8.42 5.86 -5.86
N MET A 140 8.23 7.05 -5.30
CA MET A 140 8.24 7.28 -3.85
C MET A 140 7.06 8.20 -3.46
N PHE A 141 6.53 8.00 -2.26
CA PHE A 141 5.60 8.92 -1.60
C PHE A 141 4.35 9.28 -2.42
N ALA A 142 3.80 8.33 -3.18
CA ALA A 142 2.58 8.59 -3.94
C ALA A 142 1.41 8.95 -3.00
N LYS A 143 0.66 10.02 -3.36
CA LYS A 143 -0.49 10.51 -2.61
C LYS A 143 -1.56 11.05 -3.54
N PHE A 144 -2.82 10.84 -3.19
CA PHE A 144 -3.93 11.47 -3.89
C PHE A 144 -3.93 12.99 -3.74
N SER A 145 -4.44 13.67 -4.77
CA SER A 145 -4.91 15.04 -4.62
C SER A 145 -6.18 15.07 -3.74
N PRO A 146 -6.47 16.21 -3.06
CA PRO A 146 -7.66 16.30 -2.19
C PRO A 146 -8.99 16.02 -2.91
N ASP A 147 -9.08 16.29 -4.21
CA ASP A 147 -10.26 15.99 -5.02
C ASP A 147 -10.27 14.54 -5.56
N GLY A 148 -9.22 13.75 -5.29
CA GLY A 148 -9.09 12.37 -5.74
C GLY A 148 -9.01 12.18 -7.25
N ARG A 149 -8.61 13.21 -8.02
CA ARG A 149 -8.51 13.13 -9.49
C ARG A 149 -7.11 12.81 -9.98
N SER A 150 -6.11 13.05 -9.14
CA SER A 150 -4.71 12.87 -9.51
C SER A 150 -3.94 12.20 -8.39
N VAL A 151 -2.78 11.66 -8.74
CA VAL A 151 -1.77 11.20 -7.77
C VAL A 151 -0.47 11.93 -8.02
N ALA A 152 0.10 12.53 -6.97
CA ALA A 152 1.45 13.06 -6.99
C ALA A 152 2.43 12.02 -6.46
N TYR A 153 3.62 11.95 -7.05
CA TYR A 153 4.70 11.07 -6.59
C TYR A 153 6.07 11.64 -6.93
N VAL A 154 7.09 11.11 -6.29
CA VAL A 154 8.49 11.42 -6.60
C VAL A 154 9.09 10.33 -7.46
N SER A 155 9.82 10.71 -8.49
CA SER A 155 10.66 9.83 -9.30
C SER A 155 11.92 10.56 -9.72
N GLN A 156 13.07 9.89 -9.61
CA GLN A 156 14.37 10.46 -10.00
C GLN A 156 14.61 11.87 -9.44
N ASN A 157 14.32 12.07 -8.16
CA ASN A 157 14.46 13.34 -7.42
C ASN A 157 13.60 14.49 -7.97
N ASN A 158 12.55 14.20 -8.71
CA ASN A 158 11.59 15.18 -9.22
C ASN A 158 10.16 14.80 -8.88
N LEU A 159 9.31 15.84 -8.81
CA LEU A 159 7.88 15.72 -8.56
C LEU A 159 7.11 15.53 -9.87
N PHE A 160 6.16 14.61 -9.83
CA PHE A 160 5.23 14.31 -10.92
C PHE A 160 3.80 14.30 -10.41
N VAL A 161 2.86 14.59 -11.28
CA VAL A 161 1.42 14.42 -11.05
C VAL A 161 0.84 13.64 -12.22
N GLU A 162 0.11 12.57 -11.92
CA GLU A 162 -0.58 11.74 -12.90
C GLU A 162 -2.10 11.90 -12.73
N ASP A 163 -2.78 12.24 -13.82
CA ASP A 163 -4.25 12.36 -13.87
C ASP A 163 -4.87 10.97 -14.01
N LEU A 164 -5.75 10.60 -13.08
CA LEU A 164 -6.34 9.26 -13.01
C LEU A 164 -7.44 9.02 -14.06
N SER A 165 -7.90 10.06 -14.76
CA SER A 165 -8.93 9.93 -15.78
C SER A 165 -8.38 9.56 -17.15
N ASN A 166 -7.17 10.02 -17.46
CA ASN A 166 -6.56 9.87 -18.78
C ASN A 166 -5.11 9.36 -18.75
N GLY A 167 -4.51 9.19 -17.57
CA GLY A 167 -3.13 8.74 -17.40
C GLY A 167 -2.06 9.77 -17.79
N LEU A 168 -2.45 11.04 -18.00
CA LEU A 168 -1.50 12.09 -18.37
C LEU A 168 -0.57 12.41 -17.21
N ILE A 169 0.73 12.28 -17.44
CA ILE A 169 1.77 12.61 -16.46
C ILE A 169 2.34 13.98 -16.76
N ARG A 170 2.35 14.83 -15.75
CA ARG A 170 2.98 16.15 -15.75
C ARG A 170 4.14 16.17 -14.78
N LYS A 171 5.32 16.46 -15.28
CA LYS A 171 6.51 16.71 -14.48
C LYS A 171 6.43 18.13 -13.90
N LEU A 172 6.49 18.28 -12.58
CA LEU A 172 6.39 19.59 -11.91
C LEU A 172 7.76 20.23 -11.68
N THR A 173 8.79 19.42 -11.43
CA THR A 173 10.17 19.87 -11.26
C THR A 173 11.09 19.15 -12.23
N SER A 174 12.16 19.79 -12.71
CA SER A 174 13.08 19.21 -13.70
C SER A 174 14.55 19.32 -13.32
N ASP A 175 14.83 19.91 -12.19
CA ASP A 175 16.17 20.24 -11.68
C ASP A 175 16.69 19.27 -10.63
N GLY A 176 15.96 18.15 -10.42
CA GLY A 176 16.34 17.12 -9.48
C GLY A 176 17.67 16.48 -9.83
N THR A 177 18.57 16.43 -8.87
CA THR A 177 19.90 15.81 -8.94
C THR A 177 20.17 15.01 -7.67
N ARG A 178 21.31 14.35 -7.58
CA ARG A 178 21.73 13.68 -6.33
C ARG A 178 21.88 14.66 -5.15
N LYS A 179 22.16 15.95 -5.42
CA LYS A 179 22.33 16.99 -4.39
C LYS A 179 21.09 17.87 -4.21
N LEU A 180 20.23 17.98 -5.21
CA LEU A 180 18.98 18.69 -5.17
C LEU A 180 17.84 17.68 -5.31
N ILE A 181 17.15 17.41 -4.22
CA ILE A 181 16.11 16.39 -4.15
C ILE A 181 14.77 17.07 -3.94
N ASN A 182 13.88 16.95 -4.94
CA ASN A 182 12.54 17.49 -4.86
C ASN A 182 11.56 16.44 -4.30
N GLY A 183 10.75 16.86 -3.32
CA GLY A 183 9.64 16.06 -2.81
C GLY A 183 10.01 14.93 -1.86
N THR A 184 11.25 14.87 -1.38
CA THR A 184 11.66 13.97 -0.31
C THR A 184 12.36 14.76 0.80
N PHE A 185 12.45 14.13 1.96
CA PHE A 185 13.22 14.70 3.07
C PHE A 185 14.71 14.39 2.87
N ASP A 186 15.58 15.28 3.28
CA ASP A 186 17.01 15.05 3.41
C ASP A 186 17.36 14.38 4.75
N TRP A 187 16.44 14.48 5.67
CA TRP A 187 16.51 13.89 7.01
C TRP A 187 15.40 12.86 7.21
N VAL A 188 15.76 11.60 7.46
CA VAL A 188 14.84 10.49 7.75
C VAL A 188 15.28 9.73 9.00
#